data_ba2f179576d9198678793d52384a31a3
#
_entry.id   ba2f179576d9198678793d52384a31a3
#
_cell.length_a   1.000
_cell.length_b   1.000
_cell.length_c   1.000
_cell.angle_alpha   90.00
_cell.angle_beta   90.00
_cell.angle_gamma   90.00
#
_symmetry.space_group_name_H-M   'P 1'
#
loop_
_entity.id
_entity.type
_entity.pdbx_description
1 polymer ?
#
loop_
_entity_poly.entity_id
_entity_poly.type
_entity_poly.pdbx_seq_one_letter_code
_entity_poly.pdbx_strand_id
1 'polypeptide(L)'
;MSDIAHYIEHEAGQLIRKARTERDKAWREVAATHDASRQKDEQIRKLTRDLRAAEGRARRARRQLGQLEASYDALLMRHAFENASTN
;
A
#
# COMPACT_ATOMS: atom_id res chain seq x y z
N MET A 1 -38.82 -13.94 51.06
CA MET A 1 -37.94 -12.78 50.86
C MET A 1 -36.56 -13.17 50.32
N SER A 2 -35.96 -14.25 50.76
CA SER A 2 -34.67 -14.73 50.24
C SER A 2 -34.72 -15.12 48.78
N ASP A 3 -35.85 -15.59 48.28
CA ASP A 3 -36.01 -16.00 46.86
C ASP A 3 -36.00 -14.82 45.91
N ILE A 4 -36.57 -13.69 46.30
CA ILE A 4 -36.60 -12.47 45.47
C ILE A 4 -35.20 -11.85 45.41
N ALA A 5 -34.49 -11.77 46.54
CA ALA A 5 -33.13 -11.27 46.57
C ALA A 5 -32.19 -12.15 45.73
N HIS A 6 -32.32 -13.45 45.84
CA HIS A 6 -31.55 -14.41 45.08
C HIS A 6 -31.83 -14.30 43.54
N TYR A 7 -33.09 -14.12 43.18
CA TYR A 7 -33.51 -13.89 41.79
C TYR A 7 -32.87 -12.61 41.19
N ILE A 8 -32.92 -11.51 41.98
CA ILE A 8 -32.34 -10.23 41.57
C ILE A 8 -30.81 -10.35 41.37
N GLU A 9 -30.13 -11.03 42.27
CA GLU A 9 -28.69 -11.27 42.18
C GLU A 9 -28.34 -12.12 40.94
N HIS A 10 -29.14 -13.13 40.65
CA HIS A 10 -28.96 -13.98 39.48
C HIS A 10 -29.16 -13.22 38.18
N GLU A 11 -30.20 -12.41 38.07
CA GLU A 11 -30.50 -11.54 36.92
C GLU A 11 -29.38 -10.50 36.73
N ALA A 12 -28.94 -9.86 37.77
CA ALA A 12 -27.84 -8.90 37.73
C ALA A 12 -26.54 -9.56 37.27
N GLY A 13 -26.27 -10.77 37.76
CA GLY A 13 -25.10 -11.55 37.31
C GLY A 13 -25.14 -11.91 35.85
N GLN A 14 -26.31 -12.25 35.32
CA GLN A 14 -26.49 -12.54 33.90
C GLN A 14 -26.27 -11.30 33.04
N LEU A 15 -26.80 -10.15 33.43
CA LEU A 15 -26.63 -8.89 32.73
C LEU A 15 -25.15 -8.47 32.69
N ILE A 16 -24.44 -8.62 33.81
CA ILE A 16 -23.01 -8.32 33.88
C ILE A 16 -22.22 -9.22 32.93
N ARG A 17 -22.50 -10.52 32.92
CA ARG A 17 -21.85 -11.48 32.04
C ARG A 17 -22.12 -11.16 30.55
N LYS A 18 -23.36 -10.83 30.22
CA LYS A 18 -23.73 -10.42 28.86
C LYS A 18 -23.00 -9.16 28.42
N ALA A 19 -22.95 -8.14 29.30
CA ALA A 19 -22.25 -6.89 29.02
C ALA A 19 -20.74 -7.11 28.81
N ARG A 20 -20.11 -7.97 29.61
CA ARG A 20 -18.70 -8.34 29.45
C ARG A 20 -18.44 -9.06 28.13
N THR A 21 -19.31 -10.00 27.75
CA THR A 21 -19.20 -10.73 26.49
C THR A 21 -19.31 -9.78 25.29
N GLU A 22 -20.28 -8.86 25.31
CA GLU A 22 -20.47 -7.86 24.26
C GLU A 22 -19.28 -6.91 24.18
N ARG A 23 -18.73 -6.49 25.31
CA ARG A 23 -17.54 -5.65 25.38
C ARG A 23 -16.32 -6.36 24.78
N ASP A 24 -16.09 -7.61 25.15
CA ASP A 24 -14.97 -8.41 24.65
C ASP A 24 -15.08 -8.64 23.14
N LYS A 25 -16.29 -8.86 22.65
CA LYS A 25 -16.55 -8.97 21.21
C LYS A 25 -16.23 -7.67 20.49
N ALA A 26 -16.68 -6.53 21.02
CA ALA A 26 -16.39 -5.22 20.45
C ALA A 26 -14.90 -4.93 20.43
N TRP A 27 -14.16 -5.24 21.48
CA TRP A 27 -12.71 -5.09 21.52
C TRP A 27 -12.00 -5.96 20.48
N ARG A 28 -12.46 -7.20 20.27
CA ARG A 28 -11.91 -8.08 19.25
C ARG A 28 -12.15 -7.53 17.84
N GLU A 29 -13.33 -6.99 17.59
CA GLU A 29 -13.66 -6.36 16.32
C GLU A 29 -12.79 -5.13 16.04
N VAL A 30 -12.57 -4.28 17.06
CA VAL A 30 -11.67 -3.12 16.96
C VAL A 30 -10.24 -3.58 16.68
N ALA A 31 -9.75 -4.59 17.38
CA ALA A 31 -8.40 -5.12 17.16
C ALA A 31 -8.23 -5.68 15.74
N ALA A 32 -9.23 -6.44 15.26
CA ALA A 32 -9.21 -7.00 13.89
C ALA A 32 -9.21 -5.89 12.84
N THR A 33 -10.01 -4.83 13.04
CA THR A 33 -10.05 -3.68 12.13
C THR A 33 -8.70 -2.94 12.13
N HIS A 34 -8.10 -2.80 13.30
CA HIS A 34 -6.79 -2.16 13.45
C HIS A 34 -5.70 -2.94 12.72
N ASP A 35 -5.70 -4.26 12.84
CA ASP A 35 -4.74 -5.13 12.15
C ASP A 35 -4.92 -5.07 10.64
N ALA A 36 -6.16 -5.10 10.15
CA ALA A 36 -6.47 -4.98 8.72
C ALA A 36 -6.00 -3.63 8.17
N SER A 37 -6.22 -2.55 8.91
CA SER A 37 -5.76 -1.20 8.54
C SER A 37 -4.24 -1.13 8.46
N ARG A 38 -3.55 -1.73 9.44
CA ARG A 38 -2.09 -1.78 9.48
C ARG A 38 -1.51 -2.54 8.28
N GLN A 39 -2.12 -3.67 7.91
CA GLN A 39 -1.73 -4.44 6.74
C GLN A 39 -1.90 -3.64 5.45
N LYS A 40 -3.00 -2.91 5.31
CA LYS A 40 -3.23 -2.03 4.16
C LYS A 40 -2.19 -0.92 4.07
N ASP A 41 -1.84 -0.31 5.20
CA ASP A 41 -0.81 0.72 5.27
C ASP A 41 0.56 0.19 4.82
N GLU A 42 0.91 -1.03 5.24
CA GLU A 42 2.14 -1.69 4.81
C GLU A 42 2.13 -1.97 3.31
N GLN A 43 1.02 -2.43 2.75
CA GLN A 43 0.85 -2.65 1.32
C GLN A 43 0.99 -1.34 0.53
N ILE A 44 0.38 -0.26 1.01
CA ILE A 44 0.49 1.06 0.39
C ILE A 44 1.95 1.54 0.38
N ARG A 45 2.66 1.39 1.49
CA ARG A 45 4.09 1.75 1.57
C ARG A 45 4.94 0.95 0.59
N LYS A 46 4.69 -0.35 0.49
CA LYS A 46 5.39 -1.23 -0.45
C LYS A 46 5.12 -0.82 -1.89
N LEU A 47 3.84 -0.63 -2.25
CA LEU A 47 3.45 -0.21 -3.59
C LEU A 47 4.02 1.16 -3.95
N THR A 48 4.05 2.09 -3.00
CA THR A 48 4.65 3.41 -3.20
C THR A 48 6.15 3.30 -3.48
N ARG A 49 6.87 2.46 -2.74
CA ARG A 49 8.30 2.21 -2.99
C ARG A 49 8.54 1.58 -4.35
N ASP A 50 7.73 0.58 -4.72
CA ASP A 50 7.82 -0.11 -6.00
C ASP A 50 7.55 0.85 -7.16
N LEU A 51 6.54 1.72 -7.00
CA LEU A 51 6.21 2.74 -7.99
C LEU A 51 7.36 3.73 -8.18
N ARG A 52 7.95 4.23 -7.10
CA ARG A 52 9.11 5.13 -7.16
C ARG A 52 10.31 4.49 -7.86
N ALA A 53 10.56 3.22 -7.57
CA ALA A 53 11.62 2.47 -8.23
C ALA A 53 11.34 2.30 -9.73
N ALA A 54 10.10 1.99 -10.11
CA ALA A 54 9.69 1.87 -11.51
C ALA A 54 9.80 3.21 -12.24
N GLU A 55 9.38 4.31 -11.62
CA GLU A 55 9.53 5.67 -12.17
C GLU A 55 11.00 6.02 -12.38
N GLY A 56 11.87 5.67 -11.46
CA GLY A 56 13.31 5.85 -11.58
C GLY A 56 13.89 5.08 -12.76
N ARG A 57 13.48 3.82 -12.94
CA ARG A 57 13.89 3.01 -14.10
C ARG A 57 13.39 3.61 -15.40
N ALA A 58 12.15 4.08 -15.43
CA ALA A 58 11.58 4.73 -16.62
C ALA A 58 12.34 6.00 -17.00
N ARG A 59 12.71 6.84 -16.02
CA ARG A 59 13.51 8.05 -16.29
C ARG A 59 14.89 7.70 -16.84
N ARG A 60 15.55 6.67 -16.31
CA ARG A 60 16.84 6.21 -16.84
C ARG A 60 16.72 5.68 -18.24
N ALA A 61 15.68 4.89 -18.52
CA ALA A 61 15.42 4.37 -19.86
C ALA A 61 15.20 5.49 -20.88
N ARG A 62 14.44 6.53 -20.51
CA ARG A 62 14.23 7.70 -21.38
C ARG A 62 15.53 8.45 -21.64
N ARG A 63 16.38 8.62 -20.64
CA ARG A 63 17.69 9.26 -20.84
C ARG A 63 18.57 8.45 -21.77
N GLN A 64 18.60 7.14 -21.60
CA GLN A 64 19.37 6.25 -22.49
C GLN A 64 18.84 6.30 -23.92
N LEU A 65 17.51 6.31 -24.08
CA LEU A 65 16.88 6.44 -25.41
C LEU A 65 17.24 7.78 -26.04
N GLY A 66 17.18 8.88 -25.29
CA GLY A 66 17.57 10.20 -25.78
C GLY A 66 19.04 10.26 -26.20
N GLN A 67 19.95 9.64 -25.45
CA GLN A 67 21.35 9.53 -25.80
C GLN A 67 21.56 8.71 -27.08
N LEU A 68 20.84 7.61 -27.20
CA LEU A 68 20.89 6.75 -28.38
C LEU A 68 20.38 7.48 -29.64
N GLU A 69 19.27 8.21 -29.50
CA GLU A 69 18.70 9.03 -30.57
C GLU A 69 19.69 10.11 -31.01
N ALA A 70 20.31 10.81 -30.06
CA ALA A 70 21.32 11.83 -30.34
C ALA A 70 22.55 11.23 -31.03
N SER A 71 23.00 10.05 -30.64
CA SER A 71 24.10 9.33 -31.29
C SER A 71 23.74 8.91 -32.70
N TYR A 72 22.54 8.42 -32.90
CA TYR A 72 22.02 8.01 -34.21
C TYR A 72 21.95 9.23 -35.15
N ASP A 73 21.41 10.36 -34.70
CA ASP A 73 21.32 11.59 -35.47
C ASP A 73 22.70 12.11 -35.85
N ALA A 74 23.68 12.04 -34.93
CA ALA A 74 25.06 12.43 -35.21
C ALA A 74 25.71 11.55 -36.29
N LEU A 75 25.43 10.24 -36.26
CA LEU A 75 25.91 9.31 -37.30
C LEU A 75 25.27 9.58 -38.64
N LEU A 76 23.98 9.87 -38.68
CA LEU A 76 23.28 10.24 -39.90
C LEU A 76 23.84 11.52 -40.51
N MET A 77 24.08 12.52 -39.71
CA MET A 77 24.65 13.79 -40.15
C MET A 77 26.08 13.60 -40.68
N ARG A 78 26.89 12.82 -39.98
CA ARG A 78 28.26 12.48 -40.43
C ARG A 78 28.22 11.76 -41.77
N HIS A 79 27.35 10.77 -41.94
CA HIS A 79 27.19 10.00 -43.17
C HIS A 79 26.73 10.89 -44.31
N ALA A 80 25.78 11.77 -44.09
CA ALA A 80 25.30 12.73 -45.08
C ALA A 80 26.43 13.70 -45.51
N PHE A 81 27.22 14.18 -44.55
CA PHE A 81 28.35 15.06 -44.81
C PHE A 81 29.43 14.36 -45.62
N GLU A 82 29.80 13.13 -45.28
CA GLU A 82 30.76 12.33 -46.01
C GLU A 82 30.32 12.07 -47.48
N ASN A 83 29.04 11.74 -47.65
CA ASN A 83 28.48 11.55 -49.01
C ASN A 83 28.48 12.85 -49.83
N ALA A 84 28.18 13.96 -49.21
CA ALA A 84 28.22 15.27 -49.87
C ALA A 84 29.65 15.65 -50.27
N SER A 85 30.66 15.28 -49.48
CA SER A 85 32.08 15.57 -49.73
C SER A 85 32.65 14.73 -50.87
N THR A 86 32.10 13.55 -51.14
CA THR A 86 32.60 12.66 -52.18
C THR A 86 32.03 12.95 -53.56
N ASN A 87 31.01 13.76 -53.59
CA ASN A 87 30.37 14.22 -54.84
C ASN A 87 30.90 15.58 -55.26
#